data_e10000a0c982415aaf5c009e8859e137
#
_entry.id   e10000a0c982415aaf5c009e8859e137
#
_cell.length_a   1.000
_cell.length_b   1.000
_cell.length_c   1.000
_cell.angle_alpha   90.00
_cell.angle_beta   90.00
_cell.angle_gamma   90.00
#
_symmetry.space_group_name_H-M   'P 1'
#
loop_
_entity.id
_entity.type
_entity.pdbx_description
1 polymer ?
#
loop_
_entity_poly.entity_id
_entity_poly.type
_entity_poly.pdbx_seq_one_letter_code
_entity_poly.pdbx_strand_id
1 'polypeptide(L)'
;MSSHKGKGVTRRDFLKLSGVTALGTTLAISGLSYQDLVTKAKDPDQPINIIWTGNGWCGGNTIAFLDAMNPSLEDVFTGVYFDGKSIQLRQPSISDLGLINLVYHPILMPQDSMAYATMEQALNGELDPYVLVVEGTMFDEFGLYYKKPSGSFWCSAGRKPDGSVLLCDEFVFNLMKNAYGVAATGACATYGGIPSTTNGLGKRSPTYAMGMLDDPYRGINGFPYYAYQVYQKDLAPDIIDENIYSVTGSSINTAYPGPSYHWKTKSGLPIISIAADPPAGDWIMRTLVSLVLYARGLGPNPADDLDVFNRPKFFYGNETHQNCPRAGFFAEGKFAYEFGDPQCTYSLGCKGTEANSPAPRLGWIAGVGGCTRGGVCIACTAPGFPDLYEPFYAPPNAPTVPSTTLFAAAAAAGIIVGVGSYALSRRRRAPKG
;
A
#
# COMPACT_ATOMS: atom_id res chain seq x y z
N MET A 1 -53.90 -0.43 22.23
CA MET A 1 -52.52 0.16 22.33
C MET A 1 -51.52 -0.90 22.03
N SER A 2 -51.07 -0.96 20.78
CA SER A 2 -50.07 -1.92 20.31
C SER A 2 -48.67 -1.27 20.37
N SER A 3 -47.78 -1.78 21.24
CA SER A 3 -46.43 -1.27 21.38
C SER A 3 -45.58 -1.81 20.21
N HIS A 4 -45.27 -0.98 19.24
CA HIS A 4 -44.20 -1.28 18.29
C HIS A 4 -42.84 -1.26 19.02
N LYS A 5 -42.33 -2.42 19.38
CA LYS A 5 -40.91 -2.60 19.72
C LYS A 5 -40.11 -2.39 18.43
N GLY A 6 -39.46 -1.26 18.28
CA GLY A 6 -38.48 -1.01 17.24
C GLY A 6 -37.39 -2.09 17.31
N LYS A 7 -37.21 -2.84 16.23
CA LYS A 7 -36.07 -3.75 16.11
C LYS A 7 -34.79 -2.89 16.09
N GLY A 8 -33.99 -3.01 17.13
CA GLY A 8 -32.68 -2.35 17.16
C GLY A 8 -31.81 -2.86 16.02
N VAL A 9 -31.13 -1.96 15.34
CA VAL A 9 -30.17 -2.27 14.27
C VAL A 9 -29.03 -3.07 14.88
N THR A 10 -28.76 -4.25 14.37
CA THR A 10 -27.65 -5.06 14.86
C THR A 10 -26.30 -4.43 14.45
N ARG A 11 -25.21 -4.75 15.17
CA ARG A 11 -23.85 -4.32 14.80
C ARG A 11 -23.51 -4.69 13.35
N ARG A 12 -23.99 -5.83 12.88
CA ARG A 12 -23.82 -6.31 11.51
C ARG A 12 -24.59 -5.45 10.52
N ASP A 13 -25.81 -5.03 10.86
CA ASP A 13 -26.63 -4.16 10.01
C ASP A 13 -26.07 -2.72 10.00
N PHE A 14 -25.52 -2.25 11.12
CA PHE A 14 -24.83 -0.97 11.19
C PHE A 14 -23.54 -0.95 10.36
N LEU A 15 -22.74 -2.02 10.42
CA LEU A 15 -21.53 -2.16 9.60
C LEU A 15 -21.84 -2.33 8.12
N LYS A 16 -22.92 -3.04 7.78
CA LYS A 16 -23.44 -3.09 6.41
C LYS A 16 -23.90 -1.71 5.95
N LEU A 17 -24.59 -0.96 6.80
CA LEU A 17 -25.06 0.39 6.48
C LEU A 17 -23.91 1.39 6.32
N SER A 18 -22.85 1.30 7.15
CA SER A 18 -21.68 2.16 7.06
C SER A 18 -20.78 1.81 5.86
N GLY A 19 -20.74 0.53 5.45
CA GLY A 19 -20.15 0.11 4.17
C GLY A 19 -20.93 0.61 2.96
N VAL A 20 -22.27 0.61 3.08
CA VAL A 20 -23.20 1.15 2.09
C VAL A 20 -23.04 2.67 1.91
N THR A 21 -22.74 3.44 2.95
CA THR A 21 -22.55 4.90 2.78
C THR A 21 -21.29 5.25 1.98
N ALA A 22 -20.28 4.43 2.00
CA ALA A 22 -19.06 4.68 1.22
C ALA A 22 -19.17 4.19 -0.23
N LEU A 23 -19.80 3.04 -0.46
CA LEU A 23 -20.24 2.61 -1.78
C LEU A 23 -21.47 3.43 -2.22
N GLY A 24 -22.32 3.86 -1.30
CA GLY A 24 -23.58 4.54 -1.57
C GLY A 24 -23.46 5.93 -2.18
N THR A 25 -22.39 6.68 -1.91
CA THR A 25 -22.14 7.94 -2.63
C THR A 25 -21.74 7.71 -4.08
N THR A 26 -21.03 6.62 -4.36
CA THR A 26 -20.67 6.22 -5.73
C THR A 26 -21.86 5.55 -6.45
N LEU A 27 -22.75 4.87 -5.72
CA LEU A 27 -23.93 4.20 -6.24
C LEU A 27 -25.16 5.11 -6.44
N ALA A 28 -25.26 6.19 -5.66
CA ALA A 28 -26.31 7.20 -5.85
C ALA A 28 -26.21 7.89 -7.22
N ILE A 29 -25.03 7.90 -7.84
CA ILE A 29 -24.79 8.42 -9.19
C ILE A 29 -25.32 7.45 -10.26
N SER A 30 -25.38 6.14 -9.98
CA SER A 30 -25.85 5.10 -10.92
C SER A 30 -27.33 4.78 -10.81
N GLY A 31 -28.04 5.30 -9.83
CA GLY A 31 -29.48 5.02 -9.60
C GLY A 31 -29.80 3.58 -9.14
N LEU A 32 -28.79 2.78 -8.79
CA LEU A 32 -28.94 1.40 -8.33
C LEU A 32 -28.90 1.33 -6.80
N SER A 33 -29.82 0.57 -6.19
CA SER A 33 -29.73 0.28 -4.76
C SER A 33 -28.63 -0.75 -4.48
N TYR A 34 -28.09 -0.75 -3.23
CA TYR A 34 -27.11 -1.78 -2.81
C TYR A 34 -27.68 -3.20 -2.98
N GLN A 35 -28.96 -3.40 -2.70
CA GLN A 35 -29.61 -4.71 -2.90
C GLN A 35 -29.70 -5.10 -4.38
N ASP A 36 -29.93 -4.14 -5.27
CA ASP A 36 -29.92 -4.41 -6.72
C ASP A 36 -28.52 -4.80 -7.19
N LEU A 37 -27.50 -4.14 -6.67
CA LEU A 37 -26.10 -4.48 -6.97
C LEU A 37 -25.71 -5.86 -6.43
N VAL A 38 -26.08 -6.15 -5.19
CA VAL A 38 -25.85 -7.47 -4.57
C VAL A 38 -26.62 -8.55 -5.33
N THR A 39 -27.83 -8.27 -5.79
CA THR A 39 -28.63 -9.21 -6.55
C THR A 39 -28.07 -9.45 -7.96
N LYS A 40 -27.63 -8.39 -8.64
CA LYS A 40 -26.96 -8.48 -9.95
C LYS A 40 -25.56 -9.09 -9.87
N ALA A 41 -24.83 -8.81 -8.79
CA ALA A 41 -23.53 -9.43 -8.55
C ALA A 41 -23.62 -10.91 -8.14
N LYS A 42 -24.81 -11.36 -7.70
CA LYS A 42 -25.08 -12.77 -7.37
C LYS A 42 -25.24 -13.70 -8.57
N ASP A 43 -25.45 -13.15 -9.74
CA ASP A 43 -25.60 -13.93 -10.97
C ASP A 43 -24.57 -13.50 -12.01
N PRO A 44 -23.28 -13.72 -11.75
CA PRO A 44 -22.29 -13.63 -12.79
C PRO A 44 -22.03 -15.02 -13.34
N ASP A 45 -22.18 -15.20 -14.62
CA ASP A 45 -21.83 -16.45 -15.31
C ASP A 45 -20.37 -16.88 -15.03
N GLN A 46 -19.50 -15.95 -14.60
CA GLN A 46 -18.15 -16.21 -14.13
C GLN A 46 -17.64 -15.14 -13.14
N PRO A 47 -16.94 -15.50 -12.06
CA PRO A 47 -16.26 -14.55 -11.18
C PRO A 47 -15.10 -13.86 -11.91
N ILE A 48 -14.73 -12.65 -11.47
CA ILE A 48 -13.50 -12.00 -11.91
C ILE A 48 -12.30 -12.68 -11.24
N ASN A 49 -11.34 -13.09 -12.02
CA ASN A 49 -10.15 -13.74 -11.53
C ASN A 49 -9.20 -12.75 -10.86
N ILE A 50 -8.59 -13.15 -9.75
CA ILE A 50 -7.52 -12.41 -9.07
C ILE A 50 -6.24 -13.24 -9.14
N ILE A 51 -5.18 -12.62 -9.62
CA ILE A 51 -3.83 -13.17 -9.59
C ILE A 51 -3.02 -12.29 -8.65
N TRP A 52 -2.58 -12.85 -7.53
CA TRP A 52 -1.80 -12.14 -6.53
C TRP A 52 -0.33 -12.55 -6.62
N THR A 53 0.57 -11.59 -6.84
CA THR A 53 2.01 -11.86 -6.91
C THR A 53 2.70 -11.39 -5.65
N GLY A 54 3.69 -12.16 -5.18
CA GLY A 54 4.58 -11.80 -4.09
C GLY A 54 6.00 -11.63 -4.63
N ASN A 55 6.51 -10.40 -4.56
CA ASN A 55 7.84 -10.07 -5.07
C ASN A 55 8.82 -9.92 -3.89
N GLY A 56 9.62 -8.86 -3.77
CA GLY A 56 10.38 -8.61 -2.54
C GLY A 56 9.45 -8.18 -1.40
N TRP A 57 8.89 -9.11 -0.67
CA TRP A 57 7.76 -8.91 0.20
C TRP A 57 7.92 -9.53 1.60
N CYS A 58 7.14 -9.04 2.57
CA CYS A 58 7.06 -9.59 3.92
C CYS A 58 5.77 -10.38 4.19
N GLY A 59 4.81 -10.41 3.24
CA GLY A 59 3.49 -11.00 3.43
C GLY A 59 2.52 -10.15 4.27
N GLY A 60 2.92 -8.95 4.68
CA GLY A 60 2.12 -8.10 5.56
C GLY A 60 0.80 -7.65 4.94
N ASN A 61 0.78 -7.38 3.62
CA ASN A 61 -0.46 -7.01 2.93
C ASN A 61 -1.39 -8.20 2.78
N THR A 62 -0.84 -9.40 2.53
CA THR A 62 -1.61 -10.65 2.54
C THR A 62 -2.27 -10.88 3.89
N ILE A 63 -1.51 -10.73 4.99
CA ILE A 63 -2.07 -10.88 6.36
C ILE A 63 -3.17 -9.85 6.60
N ALA A 64 -2.94 -8.58 6.24
CA ALA A 64 -3.93 -7.53 6.38
C ALA A 64 -5.18 -7.83 5.53
N PHE A 65 -5.01 -8.31 4.29
CA PHE A 65 -6.09 -8.69 3.41
C PHE A 65 -6.96 -9.82 3.98
N LEU A 66 -6.34 -10.83 4.58
CA LEU A 66 -7.05 -11.94 5.25
C LEU A 66 -7.87 -11.45 6.46
N ASP A 67 -7.54 -10.31 7.04
CA ASP A 67 -8.26 -9.70 8.16
C ASP A 67 -9.27 -8.62 7.70
N ALA A 68 -9.59 -8.55 6.40
CA ALA A 68 -10.62 -7.65 5.90
C ALA A 68 -11.99 -8.00 6.47
N MET A 69 -12.73 -6.99 6.93
CA MET A 69 -14.02 -7.17 7.59
C MET A 69 -15.18 -6.52 6.83
N ASN A 70 -14.88 -5.55 5.95
CA ASN A 70 -15.92 -4.76 5.30
C ASN A 70 -15.54 -4.33 3.86
N PRO A 71 -15.88 -5.18 2.86
CA PRO A 71 -16.40 -6.54 2.99
C PRO A 71 -15.34 -7.53 3.47
N SER A 72 -15.80 -8.62 4.08
CA SER A 72 -14.92 -9.73 4.48
C SER A 72 -14.57 -10.63 3.28
N LEU A 73 -13.58 -11.50 3.47
CA LEU A 73 -13.26 -12.54 2.48
C LEU A 73 -14.48 -13.40 2.15
N GLU A 74 -15.25 -13.77 3.17
CA GLU A 74 -16.46 -14.59 3.01
C GLU A 74 -17.54 -13.89 2.18
N ASP A 75 -17.59 -12.54 2.24
CA ASP A 75 -18.56 -11.76 1.49
C ASP A 75 -18.23 -11.69 -0.01
N VAL A 76 -16.98 -11.87 -0.39
CA VAL A 76 -16.45 -11.52 -1.72
C VAL A 76 -15.95 -12.74 -2.50
N PHE A 77 -15.34 -13.71 -1.84
CA PHE A 77 -14.75 -14.88 -2.49
C PHE A 77 -15.72 -16.04 -2.62
N THR A 78 -15.74 -16.66 -3.80
CA THR A 78 -16.43 -17.92 -4.01
C THR A 78 -15.68 -19.06 -3.35
N GLY A 79 -16.41 -19.93 -2.68
CA GLY A 79 -15.91 -21.20 -2.21
C GLY A 79 -14.99 -21.15 -0.99
N VAL A 80 -14.83 -19.98 -0.36
CA VAL A 80 -14.09 -19.86 0.91
C VAL A 80 -15.06 -19.64 2.06
N TYR A 81 -14.98 -20.47 3.07
CA TYR A 81 -15.76 -20.35 4.29
C TYR A 81 -14.86 -20.52 5.52
N PHE A 82 -15.03 -19.63 6.48
CA PHE A 82 -14.36 -19.71 7.77
C PHE A 82 -15.38 -20.11 8.85
N ASP A 83 -15.23 -21.29 9.43
CA ASP A 83 -16.13 -21.83 10.46
C ASP A 83 -15.74 -21.40 11.89
N GLY A 84 -14.83 -20.43 12.04
CA GLY A 84 -14.26 -19.98 13.30
C GLY A 84 -13.08 -20.83 13.79
N LYS A 85 -12.68 -21.87 13.06
CA LYS A 85 -11.56 -22.74 13.40
C LYS A 85 -10.61 -22.99 12.23
N SER A 86 -11.14 -23.09 11.02
CA SER A 86 -10.36 -23.38 9.82
C SER A 86 -10.98 -22.74 8.59
N ILE A 87 -10.13 -22.44 7.61
CA ILE A 87 -10.58 -22.04 6.27
C ILE A 87 -10.96 -23.32 5.54
N GLN A 88 -12.21 -23.43 5.14
CA GLN A 88 -12.72 -24.56 4.36
C GLN A 88 -13.09 -24.10 2.96
N LEU A 89 -12.71 -24.89 1.96
CA LEU A 89 -13.20 -24.73 0.59
C LEU A 89 -14.63 -25.23 0.54
N ARG A 90 -15.58 -24.33 0.33
CA ARG A 90 -16.98 -24.68 0.16
C ARG A 90 -17.22 -25.12 -1.27
N GLN A 91 -17.97 -26.17 -1.50
CA GLN A 91 -18.55 -26.45 -2.79
C GLN A 91 -19.48 -25.26 -3.14
N PRO A 92 -19.41 -24.69 -4.35
CA PRO A 92 -20.17 -23.50 -4.70
C PRO A 92 -21.67 -23.78 -4.48
N SER A 93 -22.24 -23.15 -3.49
CA SER A 93 -23.68 -23.10 -3.30
C SER A 93 -24.17 -21.72 -3.75
N ILE A 94 -25.28 -21.70 -4.44
CA ILE A 94 -25.95 -20.61 -5.16
C ILE A 94 -26.18 -19.32 -4.31
N SER A 95 -25.82 -19.31 -3.04
CA SER A 95 -26.09 -18.20 -2.11
C SER A 95 -24.90 -17.27 -1.84
N ASP A 96 -23.73 -17.57 -2.36
CA ASP A 96 -22.50 -16.82 -2.03
C ASP A 96 -22.21 -15.80 -3.14
N LEU A 97 -21.82 -14.60 -2.74
CA LEU A 97 -21.66 -13.44 -3.62
C LEU A 97 -20.66 -13.60 -4.77
N GLY A 98 -19.85 -14.63 -4.78
CA GLY A 98 -19.03 -15.09 -5.89
C GLY A 98 -18.45 -14.04 -6.85
N LEU A 99 -18.08 -12.87 -6.33
CA LEU A 99 -17.58 -11.79 -7.17
C LEU A 99 -16.17 -12.06 -7.69
N ILE A 100 -15.38 -12.73 -6.89
CA ILE A 100 -13.94 -12.87 -7.07
C ILE A 100 -13.54 -14.35 -6.95
N ASN A 101 -12.67 -14.79 -7.85
CA ASN A 101 -12.00 -16.07 -7.79
C ASN A 101 -10.48 -15.86 -7.65
N LEU A 102 -9.90 -16.34 -6.57
CA LEU A 102 -8.45 -16.28 -6.37
C LEU A 102 -7.79 -17.44 -7.13
N VAL A 103 -7.17 -17.13 -8.26
CA VAL A 103 -6.53 -18.12 -9.13
C VAL A 103 -5.13 -18.47 -8.65
N TYR A 104 -4.39 -17.48 -8.21
CA TYR A 104 -3.01 -17.65 -7.75
C TYR A 104 -2.69 -16.73 -6.58
N HIS A 105 -2.05 -17.29 -5.56
CA HIS A 105 -1.49 -16.56 -4.43
C HIS A 105 -0.30 -17.34 -3.84
N PRO A 106 0.90 -16.73 -3.71
CA PRO A 106 2.12 -17.47 -3.40
C PRO A 106 2.18 -18.06 -1.98
N ILE A 107 1.42 -17.53 -1.01
CA ILE A 107 1.31 -18.13 0.32
C ILE A 107 0.14 -19.10 0.42
N LEU A 108 -1.03 -18.71 -0.11
CA LEU A 108 -2.26 -19.50 0.05
C LEU A 108 -2.28 -20.71 -0.88
N MET A 109 -1.50 -20.67 -1.97
CA MET A 109 -1.42 -21.71 -3.00
C MET A 109 0.05 -22.00 -3.36
N PRO A 110 0.86 -22.52 -2.43
CA PRO A 110 2.32 -22.64 -2.59
C PRO A 110 2.71 -23.86 -3.44
N GLN A 111 2.52 -23.78 -4.75
CA GLN A 111 2.98 -24.79 -5.70
C GLN A 111 3.99 -24.18 -6.67
N ASP A 112 5.17 -24.77 -6.77
CA ASP A 112 6.32 -24.27 -7.56
C ASP A 112 5.98 -24.06 -9.05
N SER A 113 5.25 -25.01 -9.65
CA SER A 113 4.84 -24.94 -11.07
C SER A 113 3.64 -24.03 -11.33
N MET A 114 2.93 -23.61 -10.28
CA MET A 114 1.64 -22.92 -10.42
C MET A 114 1.80 -21.51 -11.00
N ALA A 115 2.88 -20.80 -10.63
CA ALA A 115 3.14 -19.47 -11.17
C ALA A 115 3.31 -19.49 -12.71
N TYR A 116 4.11 -20.41 -13.22
CA TYR A 116 4.31 -20.55 -14.67
C TYR A 116 3.01 -20.92 -15.39
N ALA A 117 2.27 -21.91 -14.89
CA ALA A 117 1.00 -22.31 -15.48
C ALA A 117 -0.02 -21.16 -15.48
N THR A 118 -0.11 -20.40 -14.39
CA THR A 118 -0.98 -19.22 -14.32
C THR A 118 -0.58 -18.17 -15.35
N MET A 119 0.71 -17.92 -15.51
CA MET A 119 1.22 -16.98 -16.51
C MET A 119 0.83 -17.40 -17.94
N GLU A 120 1.02 -18.67 -18.30
CA GLU A 120 0.65 -19.18 -19.61
C GLU A 120 -0.86 -19.07 -19.86
N GLN A 121 -1.67 -19.47 -18.90
CA GLN A 121 -3.13 -19.33 -18.99
C GLN A 121 -3.56 -17.87 -19.17
N ALA A 122 -2.93 -16.94 -18.42
CA ALA A 122 -3.22 -15.51 -18.55
C ALA A 122 -2.80 -14.97 -19.93
N LEU A 123 -1.64 -15.38 -20.46
CA LEU A 123 -1.19 -14.99 -21.79
C LEU A 123 -2.09 -15.52 -22.89
N ASN A 124 -2.65 -16.71 -22.72
CA ASN A 124 -3.58 -17.33 -23.65
C ASN A 124 -5.01 -16.78 -23.54
N GLY A 125 -5.30 -15.88 -22.57
CA GLY A 125 -6.64 -15.32 -22.34
C GLY A 125 -7.61 -16.27 -21.63
N GLU A 126 -7.13 -17.41 -21.12
CA GLU A 126 -7.96 -18.40 -20.41
C GLU A 126 -8.46 -17.89 -19.04
N LEU A 127 -7.76 -16.90 -18.48
CA LEU A 127 -8.10 -16.29 -17.19
C LEU A 127 -8.80 -14.92 -17.33
N ASP A 128 -9.07 -14.47 -18.55
CA ASP A 128 -9.69 -13.16 -18.78
C ASP A 128 -11.17 -13.15 -18.37
N PRO A 129 -11.65 -12.06 -17.75
CA PRO A 129 -10.91 -10.92 -17.22
C PRO A 129 -10.28 -11.22 -15.85
N TYR A 130 -9.07 -10.71 -15.61
CA TYR A 130 -8.45 -10.81 -14.29
C TYR A 130 -7.88 -9.48 -13.80
N VAL A 131 -7.81 -9.33 -12.48
CA VAL A 131 -7.10 -8.26 -11.80
C VAL A 131 -5.78 -8.81 -11.26
N LEU A 132 -4.69 -8.12 -11.60
CA LEU A 132 -3.37 -8.40 -11.07
C LEU A 132 -3.16 -7.59 -9.78
N VAL A 133 -2.86 -8.28 -8.69
CA VAL A 133 -2.44 -7.67 -7.43
C VAL A 133 -0.95 -7.88 -7.26
N VAL A 134 -0.21 -6.80 -7.13
CA VAL A 134 1.24 -6.82 -6.91
C VAL A 134 1.53 -6.47 -5.45
N GLU A 135 2.11 -7.40 -4.71
CA GLU A 135 2.61 -7.19 -3.35
C GLU A 135 4.14 -7.29 -3.33
N GLY A 136 4.77 -6.37 -2.60
CA GLY A 136 6.22 -6.34 -2.48
C GLY A 136 6.92 -5.57 -3.60
N THR A 137 8.20 -5.31 -3.40
CA THR A 137 9.02 -4.51 -4.30
C THR A 137 9.47 -5.29 -5.52
N MET A 138 9.62 -4.60 -6.64
CA MET A 138 10.25 -5.12 -7.86
C MET A 138 11.76 -4.88 -7.82
N PHE A 139 12.53 -5.62 -8.59
CA PHE A 139 13.98 -5.51 -8.61
C PHE A 139 14.55 -5.32 -10.02
N ASP A 140 15.76 -4.78 -10.11
CA ASP A 140 16.52 -4.69 -11.35
C ASP A 140 17.20 -6.05 -11.65
N GLU A 141 16.42 -6.99 -12.16
CA GLU A 141 16.90 -8.35 -12.44
C GLU A 141 17.86 -8.42 -13.64
N PHE A 142 17.75 -7.50 -14.58
CA PHE A 142 18.58 -7.47 -15.79
C PHE A 142 19.82 -6.57 -15.67
N GLY A 143 20.01 -5.90 -14.53
CA GLY A 143 21.16 -5.05 -14.32
C GLY A 143 21.17 -3.79 -15.18
N LEU A 144 19.99 -3.25 -15.52
CA LEU A 144 19.85 -1.97 -16.23
C LEU A 144 20.51 -0.83 -15.44
N TYR A 145 20.32 -0.86 -14.14
CA TYR A 145 20.81 0.15 -13.22
C TYR A 145 21.97 -0.32 -12.34
N TYR A 146 22.16 -1.63 -12.24
CA TYR A 146 23.16 -2.26 -11.39
C TYR A 146 23.78 -3.49 -12.03
N LYS A 147 25.11 -3.51 -12.05
CA LYS A 147 25.86 -4.68 -12.51
C LYS A 147 25.89 -5.75 -11.42
N LYS A 148 25.00 -6.75 -11.52
CA LYS A 148 24.98 -7.88 -10.60
C LYS A 148 25.87 -9.05 -11.08
N PRO A 149 26.27 -9.96 -10.18
CA PRO A 149 27.01 -11.15 -10.55
C PRO A 149 26.22 -12.01 -11.53
N SER A 150 26.92 -12.62 -12.51
CA SER A 150 26.31 -13.52 -13.48
C SER A 150 25.60 -14.69 -12.78
N GLY A 151 24.39 -15.02 -13.22
CA GLY A 151 23.59 -16.12 -12.68
C GLY A 151 22.90 -15.82 -11.33
N SER A 152 23.05 -14.61 -10.76
CA SER A 152 22.30 -14.20 -9.58
C SER A 152 20.93 -13.62 -9.97
N PHE A 153 19.97 -13.75 -9.06
CA PHE A 153 18.65 -13.10 -9.14
C PHE A 153 18.22 -12.65 -7.75
N TRP A 154 17.32 -11.66 -7.70
CA TRP A 154 16.76 -11.15 -6.45
C TRP A 154 15.49 -11.87 -6.04
N CYS A 155 14.63 -12.17 -7.03
CA CYS A 155 13.30 -12.71 -6.80
C CYS A 155 12.93 -13.76 -7.85
N SER A 156 12.36 -14.88 -7.38
CA SER A 156 11.82 -15.94 -8.21
C SER A 156 10.37 -16.22 -7.87
N ALA A 157 9.52 -16.28 -8.89
CA ALA A 157 8.14 -16.74 -8.77
C ALA A 157 8.02 -18.27 -8.85
N GLY A 158 9.07 -18.96 -9.25
CA GLY A 158 9.10 -20.42 -9.40
C GLY A 158 10.03 -20.88 -10.51
N ARG A 159 9.71 -22.02 -11.12
CA ARG A 159 10.47 -22.61 -12.23
C ARG A 159 9.62 -22.79 -13.47
N LYS A 160 10.27 -22.69 -14.62
CA LYS A 160 9.71 -23.03 -15.92
C LYS A 160 9.85 -24.55 -16.18
N PRO A 161 9.12 -25.12 -17.16
CA PRO A 161 9.20 -26.54 -17.48
C PRO A 161 10.59 -27.05 -17.89
N ASP A 162 11.44 -26.17 -18.42
CA ASP A 162 12.84 -26.48 -18.78
C ASP A 162 13.79 -26.43 -17.57
N GLY A 163 13.28 -26.17 -16.37
CA GLY A 163 14.03 -26.07 -15.12
C GLY A 163 14.67 -24.69 -14.87
N SER A 164 14.59 -23.76 -15.81
CA SER A 164 15.06 -22.39 -15.61
C SER A 164 14.19 -21.63 -14.61
N VAL A 165 14.76 -20.59 -14.01
CA VAL A 165 14.06 -19.76 -13.02
C VAL A 165 13.06 -18.84 -13.73
N LEU A 166 11.83 -18.79 -13.23
CA LEU A 166 10.86 -17.76 -13.57
C LEU A 166 11.09 -16.57 -12.63
N LEU A 167 11.65 -15.49 -13.16
CA LEU A 167 11.91 -14.28 -12.38
C LEU A 167 10.59 -13.56 -12.04
N CYS A 168 10.56 -12.86 -10.88
CA CYS A 168 9.37 -12.12 -10.47
C CYS A 168 9.02 -10.99 -11.45
N ASP A 169 10.01 -10.30 -11.99
CA ASP A 169 9.80 -9.23 -12.96
C ASP A 169 9.25 -9.76 -14.30
N GLU A 170 9.75 -10.90 -14.78
CA GLU A 170 9.21 -11.60 -15.95
C GLU A 170 7.75 -12.03 -15.73
N PHE A 171 7.47 -12.58 -14.56
CA PHE A 171 6.13 -13.01 -14.17
C PHE A 171 5.14 -11.85 -14.14
N VAL A 172 5.46 -10.78 -13.41
CA VAL A 172 4.62 -9.59 -13.32
C VAL A 172 4.46 -8.92 -14.68
N PHE A 173 5.55 -8.75 -15.44
CA PHE A 173 5.51 -8.18 -16.78
C PHE A 173 4.53 -8.90 -17.71
N ASN A 174 4.61 -10.23 -17.77
CA ASN A 174 3.73 -11.02 -18.63
C ASN A 174 2.27 -10.94 -18.18
N LEU A 175 2.02 -10.95 -16.86
CA LEU A 175 0.66 -10.79 -16.34
C LEU A 175 0.08 -9.38 -16.58
N MET A 176 0.91 -8.33 -16.62
CA MET A 176 0.44 -6.98 -16.93
C MET A 176 -0.13 -6.84 -18.33
N LYS A 177 0.33 -7.65 -19.31
CA LYS A 177 -0.06 -7.55 -20.72
C LYS A 177 -1.57 -7.70 -20.94
N ASN A 178 -2.22 -8.59 -20.21
CA ASN A 178 -3.64 -8.91 -20.38
C ASN A 178 -4.50 -8.52 -19.16
N ALA A 179 -3.90 -8.01 -18.10
CA ALA A 179 -4.64 -7.63 -16.90
C ALA A 179 -5.74 -6.61 -17.22
N TYR A 180 -6.96 -6.88 -16.73
CA TYR A 180 -8.04 -5.92 -16.76
C TYR A 180 -7.74 -4.71 -15.86
N GLY A 181 -7.20 -4.94 -14.67
CA GLY A 181 -6.73 -3.93 -13.73
C GLY A 181 -5.47 -4.37 -13.02
N VAL A 182 -4.67 -3.42 -12.56
CA VAL A 182 -3.47 -3.67 -11.74
C VAL A 182 -3.57 -2.87 -10.46
N ALA A 183 -3.44 -3.55 -9.32
CA ALA A 183 -3.40 -2.95 -8.01
C ALA A 183 -2.02 -3.20 -7.36
N ALA A 184 -1.30 -2.13 -7.05
CA ALA A 184 -0.07 -2.19 -6.26
C ALA A 184 -0.42 -2.02 -4.78
N THR A 185 -0.25 -3.08 -3.98
CA THR A 185 -0.62 -3.06 -2.57
C THR A 185 0.60 -2.99 -1.66
N GLY A 186 0.57 -2.03 -0.75
CA GLY A 186 1.65 -1.71 0.18
C GLY A 186 2.67 -0.71 -0.35
N ALA A 187 3.37 -0.03 0.55
CA ALA A 187 4.43 0.93 0.21
C ALA A 187 5.53 0.30 -0.66
N CYS A 188 5.85 -0.97 -0.42
CA CYS A 188 6.85 -1.70 -1.21
C CYS A 188 6.43 -1.84 -2.67
N ALA A 189 5.19 -2.26 -2.93
CA ALA A 189 4.68 -2.41 -4.29
C ALA A 189 4.40 -1.07 -4.95
N THR A 190 4.00 -0.04 -4.20
CA THR A 190 3.66 1.26 -4.79
C THR A 190 4.91 2.06 -5.18
N TYR A 191 5.81 2.31 -4.24
CA TYR A 191 6.97 3.20 -4.44
C TYR A 191 8.32 2.53 -4.17
N GLY A 192 8.35 1.23 -3.87
CA GLY A 192 9.54 0.49 -3.48
C GLY A 192 9.72 0.36 -1.97
N GLY A 193 9.10 1.23 -1.16
CA GLY A 193 9.07 1.16 0.30
C GLY A 193 10.45 1.10 0.98
N ILE A 194 10.52 0.41 2.12
CA ILE A 194 11.75 0.23 2.90
C ILE A 194 12.85 -0.49 2.10
N PRO A 195 12.57 -1.55 1.31
CA PRO A 195 13.63 -2.20 0.51
C PRO A 195 14.32 -1.27 -0.47
N SER A 196 13.66 -0.22 -0.94
CA SER A 196 14.23 0.76 -1.88
C SER A 196 14.87 1.98 -1.19
N THR A 197 15.07 1.93 0.13
CA THR A 197 15.77 2.99 0.89
C THR A 197 17.09 3.35 0.23
N THR A 198 17.35 4.64 0.10
CA THR A 198 18.55 5.19 -0.55
C THR A 198 19.59 5.61 0.49
N ASN A 199 20.85 5.72 0.07
CA ASN A 199 21.90 6.28 0.93
C ASN A 199 21.91 7.83 0.87
N GLY A 200 20.73 8.43 0.91
CA GLY A 200 20.49 9.86 0.77
C GLY A 200 19.71 10.19 -0.50
N LEU A 201 18.92 11.26 -0.45
CA LEU A 201 18.07 11.70 -1.55
C LEU A 201 18.85 11.87 -2.86
N GLY A 202 18.28 11.40 -3.95
CA GLY A 202 18.89 11.43 -5.28
C GLY A 202 19.93 10.33 -5.53
N LYS A 203 20.17 9.42 -4.58
CA LYS A 203 20.99 8.23 -4.77
C LYS A 203 20.13 7.00 -4.98
N ARG A 204 20.61 6.04 -5.75
CA ARG A 204 19.92 4.77 -5.92
C ARG A 204 20.03 3.90 -4.68
N SER A 205 18.98 3.16 -4.41
CA SER A 205 18.99 2.12 -3.39
C SER A 205 20.08 1.09 -3.67
N PRO A 206 20.83 0.63 -2.66
CA PRO A 206 21.79 -0.46 -2.82
C PRO A 206 21.15 -1.78 -3.26
N THR A 207 19.86 -1.95 -3.04
CA THR A 207 19.08 -3.13 -3.44
C THR A 207 18.55 -3.04 -4.87
N TYR A 208 18.58 -1.84 -5.45
CA TYR A 208 17.94 -1.55 -6.76
C TYR A 208 16.47 -1.95 -6.83
N ALA A 209 15.84 -1.92 -5.68
CA ALA A 209 14.40 -2.13 -5.55
C ALA A 209 13.62 -0.91 -6.07
N MET A 210 12.44 -1.17 -6.62
CA MET A 210 11.53 -0.16 -7.15
C MET A 210 10.08 -0.56 -6.89
N GLY A 211 9.17 0.40 -6.92
CA GLY A 211 7.74 0.15 -6.90
C GLY A 211 7.17 -0.05 -8.30
N MET A 212 5.88 -0.27 -8.39
CA MET A 212 5.12 -0.24 -9.64
C MET A 212 4.98 1.19 -10.18
N LEU A 213 5.03 2.18 -9.31
CA LEU A 213 4.93 3.60 -9.64
C LEU A 213 6.25 4.31 -9.37
N ASP A 214 6.51 5.37 -10.13
CA ASP A 214 7.68 6.22 -9.90
C ASP A 214 7.59 6.86 -8.51
N ASP A 215 8.74 6.99 -7.85
CA ASP A 215 8.88 7.85 -6.69
C ASP A 215 9.61 9.13 -7.09
N PRO A 216 8.87 10.21 -7.34
CA PRO A 216 9.46 11.45 -7.84
C PRO A 216 10.36 12.14 -6.82
N TYR A 217 10.13 11.90 -5.52
CA TYR A 217 10.93 12.52 -4.46
C TYR A 217 12.29 11.85 -4.27
N ARG A 218 12.37 10.56 -4.56
CA ARG A 218 13.62 9.78 -4.48
C ARG A 218 14.30 9.60 -5.83
N GLY A 219 13.61 9.99 -6.93
CA GLY A 219 14.11 9.81 -8.29
C GLY A 219 14.18 8.34 -8.72
N ILE A 220 13.28 7.51 -8.20
CA ILE A 220 13.19 6.08 -8.52
C ILE A 220 12.11 5.90 -9.58
N ASN A 221 12.48 5.31 -10.72
CA ASN A 221 11.51 4.97 -11.77
C ASN A 221 10.72 3.72 -11.38
N GLY A 222 9.43 3.72 -11.70
CA GLY A 222 8.57 2.57 -11.49
C GLY A 222 8.80 1.43 -12.46
N PHE A 223 8.28 0.27 -12.10
CA PHE A 223 8.46 -0.97 -12.86
C PHE A 223 8.02 -0.90 -14.33
N PRO A 224 6.89 -0.27 -14.72
CA PRO A 224 6.53 -0.14 -16.13
C PRO A 224 7.61 0.52 -16.99
N TYR A 225 8.28 1.54 -16.47
CA TYR A 225 9.40 2.18 -17.17
C TYR A 225 10.60 1.24 -17.30
N TYR A 226 10.96 0.55 -16.22
CA TYR A 226 12.01 -0.46 -16.24
C TYR A 226 11.69 -1.58 -17.23
N ALA A 227 10.48 -2.12 -17.18
CA ALA A 227 10.03 -3.19 -18.07
C ALA A 227 10.07 -2.76 -19.55
N TYR A 228 9.69 -1.52 -19.86
CA TYR A 228 9.83 -0.96 -21.21
C TYR A 228 11.29 -0.97 -21.68
N GLN A 229 12.23 -0.54 -20.84
CA GLN A 229 13.65 -0.51 -21.18
C GLN A 229 14.25 -1.91 -21.40
N VAL A 230 13.79 -2.89 -20.63
CA VAL A 230 14.31 -4.26 -20.64
C VAL A 230 13.69 -5.11 -21.74
N TYR A 231 12.35 -5.06 -21.87
CA TYR A 231 11.58 -5.94 -22.74
C TYR A 231 11.20 -5.32 -24.09
N GLN A 232 11.47 -4.07 -24.31
CA GLN A 232 11.38 -3.15 -25.46
C GLN A 232 10.33 -3.40 -26.57
N LYS A 233 9.78 -4.59 -26.78
CA LYS A 233 8.96 -4.92 -27.93
C LYS A 233 7.57 -5.48 -27.64
N ASP A 234 7.31 -5.86 -26.40
CA ASP A 234 6.12 -6.64 -26.05
C ASP A 234 5.12 -5.90 -25.15
N LEU A 235 5.49 -4.75 -24.59
CA LEU A 235 4.47 -3.81 -24.14
C LEU A 235 3.91 -3.16 -25.39
N ALA A 236 2.62 -3.38 -25.67
CA ALA A 236 1.98 -2.81 -26.84
C ALA A 236 2.33 -1.32 -26.95
N PRO A 237 2.88 -0.86 -28.09
CA PRO A 237 3.30 0.53 -28.27
C PRO A 237 2.16 1.54 -28.00
N ASP A 238 0.91 1.08 -28.09
CA ASP A 238 -0.29 1.89 -27.82
C ASP A 238 -0.54 2.21 -26.35
N ILE A 239 0.21 1.59 -25.42
CA ILE A 239 0.00 1.77 -23.97
C ILE A 239 1.05 2.71 -23.36
N ILE A 240 2.17 2.93 -24.04
CA ILE A 240 3.25 3.78 -23.60
C ILE A 240 3.42 4.92 -24.61
N ASP A 241 2.96 6.10 -24.25
CA ASP A 241 3.29 7.30 -25.02
C ASP A 241 4.78 7.58 -24.88
N GLU A 242 5.56 7.35 -25.95
CA GLU A 242 7.00 7.59 -25.98
C GLU A 242 7.37 9.03 -25.58
N ASN A 243 6.47 10.00 -25.81
CA ASN A 243 6.67 11.36 -25.40
C ASN A 243 6.62 11.54 -23.86
N ILE A 244 5.96 10.65 -23.15
CA ILE A 244 5.90 10.68 -21.69
C ILE A 244 7.22 10.21 -21.08
N TYR A 245 7.89 9.22 -21.69
CA TYR A 245 9.18 8.73 -21.22
C TYR A 245 10.36 9.64 -21.55
N SER A 246 10.21 10.58 -22.47
CA SER A 246 11.26 11.53 -22.84
C SER A 246 11.40 12.70 -21.85
N VAL A 247 10.46 12.88 -20.94
CA VAL A 247 10.47 13.97 -19.94
C VAL A 247 11.24 13.57 -18.68
N THR A 248 12.47 13.11 -18.82
CA THR A 248 13.41 12.99 -17.71
C THR A 248 14.12 14.32 -17.46
N GLY A 249 13.35 15.35 -17.19
CA GLY A 249 13.88 16.65 -16.78
C GLY A 249 13.81 16.79 -15.26
N SER A 250 14.88 17.21 -14.67
CA SER A 250 15.24 17.32 -13.25
C SER A 250 14.37 18.24 -12.36
N SER A 251 13.12 18.48 -12.68
CA SER A 251 12.20 19.20 -11.81
C SER A 251 11.05 18.32 -11.39
N ILE A 252 10.97 18.05 -10.09
CA ILE A 252 9.83 17.37 -9.45
C ILE A 252 8.59 18.22 -9.73
N ASN A 253 7.79 17.78 -10.70
CA ASN A 253 6.50 18.38 -10.95
C ASN A 253 5.45 17.50 -10.27
N THR A 254 4.93 17.93 -9.12
CA THR A 254 3.87 17.22 -8.40
C THR A 254 2.58 17.09 -9.20
N ALA A 255 2.38 17.92 -10.23
CA ALA A 255 1.30 17.77 -11.20
C ALA A 255 1.56 16.63 -12.21
N TYR A 256 2.79 16.10 -12.28
CA TYR A 256 3.20 15.05 -13.19
C TYR A 256 4.22 14.14 -12.51
N PRO A 257 3.75 13.18 -11.71
CA PRO A 257 4.63 12.43 -10.81
C PRO A 257 5.55 11.43 -11.49
N GLY A 258 5.39 11.18 -12.79
CA GLY A 258 6.29 10.34 -13.58
C GLY A 258 5.57 9.44 -14.59
N PRO A 259 6.30 8.80 -15.51
CA PRO A 259 5.74 8.05 -16.63
C PRO A 259 4.91 6.83 -16.21
N SER A 260 5.24 6.13 -15.12
CA SER A 260 4.49 4.95 -14.67
C SER A 260 3.05 5.27 -14.25
N TYR A 261 2.74 6.51 -13.89
CA TYR A 261 1.38 6.96 -13.56
C TYR A 261 0.47 7.06 -14.79
N HIS A 262 1.04 7.10 -15.98
CA HIS A 262 0.32 7.16 -17.26
C HIS A 262 0.18 5.80 -17.93
N TRP A 263 0.92 4.80 -17.44
CA TRP A 263 0.76 3.44 -17.94
C TRP A 263 -0.67 2.96 -17.66
N LYS A 264 -1.26 2.30 -18.66
CA LYS A 264 -2.64 1.80 -18.59
C LYS A 264 -2.72 0.36 -19.03
N THR A 265 -3.63 -0.36 -18.40
CA THR A 265 -4.05 -1.69 -18.83
C THR A 265 -4.80 -1.62 -20.17
N LYS A 266 -5.06 -2.76 -20.80
CA LYS A 266 -5.91 -2.85 -21.99
C LYS A 266 -7.33 -2.29 -21.77
N SER A 267 -7.84 -2.31 -20.54
CA SER A 267 -9.12 -1.69 -20.19
C SER A 267 -9.07 -0.17 -20.03
N GLY A 268 -7.88 0.45 -20.17
CA GLY A 268 -7.66 1.87 -19.98
C GLY A 268 -7.48 2.31 -18.53
N LEU A 269 -7.39 1.38 -17.57
CA LEU A 269 -7.18 1.68 -16.16
C LEU A 269 -5.69 1.90 -15.86
N PRO A 270 -5.34 2.91 -15.06
CA PRO A 270 -3.99 3.06 -14.54
C PRO A 270 -3.71 2.00 -13.47
N ILE A 271 -2.44 1.89 -13.04
CA ILE A 271 -2.09 1.14 -11.83
C ILE A 271 -2.71 1.85 -10.63
N ILE A 272 -3.52 1.15 -9.85
CA ILE A 272 -4.13 1.69 -8.64
C ILE A 272 -3.21 1.42 -7.45
N SER A 273 -2.87 2.48 -6.73
CA SER A 273 -1.96 2.47 -5.59
C SER A 273 -2.71 2.33 -4.28
N ILE A 274 -2.42 1.28 -3.52
CA ILE A 274 -2.94 1.06 -2.16
C ILE A 274 -1.77 1.16 -1.20
N ALA A 275 -1.24 2.39 -1.05
CA ALA A 275 -0.02 2.64 -0.31
C ALA A 275 -0.25 2.59 1.21
N ALA A 276 0.55 1.84 1.91
CA ALA A 276 0.83 1.85 3.36
C ALA A 276 1.77 0.69 3.68
N ASP A 277 2.14 0.49 4.95
CA ASP A 277 3.07 -0.58 5.32
C ASP A 277 2.63 -1.29 6.62
N PRO A 278 1.67 -2.25 6.46
CA PRO A 278 0.78 -2.52 5.34
C PRO A 278 -0.46 -1.61 5.31
N PRO A 279 -1.23 -1.55 4.21
CA PRO A 279 -2.58 -0.98 4.20
C PRO A 279 -3.55 -1.86 4.99
N ALA A 280 -4.63 -1.28 5.49
CA ALA A 280 -5.68 -2.07 6.11
C ALA A 280 -6.35 -3.01 5.09
N GLY A 281 -6.74 -4.21 5.53
CA GLY A 281 -7.39 -5.20 4.68
C GLY A 281 -8.63 -4.68 3.98
N ASP A 282 -9.44 -3.87 4.68
CA ASP A 282 -10.61 -3.22 4.09
C ASP A 282 -10.27 -2.29 2.91
N TRP A 283 -9.08 -1.64 2.91
CA TRP A 283 -8.70 -0.77 1.78
C TRP A 283 -8.37 -1.60 0.55
N ILE A 284 -7.65 -2.70 0.75
CA ILE A 284 -7.32 -3.65 -0.32
C ILE A 284 -8.63 -4.23 -0.88
N MET A 285 -9.47 -4.78 -0.02
CA MET A 285 -10.70 -5.46 -0.41
C MET A 285 -11.67 -4.52 -1.15
N ARG A 286 -11.88 -3.31 -0.65
CA ARG A 286 -12.77 -2.32 -1.30
C ARG A 286 -12.24 -1.87 -2.65
N THR A 287 -10.93 -1.72 -2.78
CA THR A 287 -10.32 -1.39 -4.07
C THR A 287 -10.52 -2.52 -5.08
N LEU A 288 -10.31 -3.78 -4.67
CA LEU A 288 -10.54 -4.93 -5.53
C LEU A 288 -12.02 -5.05 -5.93
N VAL A 289 -12.94 -4.89 -4.99
CA VAL A 289 -14.38 -4.90 -5.27
C VAL A 289 -14.78 -3.77 -6.24
N SER A 290 -14.19 -2.57 -6.07
CA SER A 290 -14.44 -1.46 -7.00
C SER A 290 -14.01 -1.81 -8.43
N LEU A 291 -12.82 -2.41 -8.60
CA LEU A 291 -12.34 -2.89 -9.90
C LEU A 291 -13.27 -3.96 -10.50
N VAL A 292 -13.71 -4.89 -9.69
CA VAL A 292 -14.60 -5.97 -10.11
C VAL A 292 -15.98 -5.42 -10.52
N LEU A 293 -16.54 -4.51 -9.74
CA LEU A 293 -17.82 -3.87 -10.07
C LEU A 293 -17.73 -3.07 -11.37
N TYR A 294 -16.62 -2.36 -11.58
CA TYR A 294 -16.40 -1.66 -12.84
C TYR A 294 -16.26 -2.62 -14.01
N ALA A 295 -15.50 -3.70 -13.86
CA ALA A 295 -15.32 -4.72 -14.89
C ALA A 295 -16.67 -5.33 -15.34
N ARG A 296 -17.63 -5.40 -14.42
CA ARG A 296 -18.99 -5.89 -14.69
C ARG A 296 -19.98 -4.81 -15.17
N GLY A 297 -19.50 -3.58 -15.33
CA GLY A 297 -20.38 -2.46 -15.69
C GLY A 297 -21.39 -2.08 -14.59
N LEU A 298 -21.13 -2.48 -13.34
CA LEU A 298 -22.00 -2.25 -12.18
C LEU A 298 -21.50 -1.10 -11.28
N GLY A 299 -20.29 -0.61 -11.50
CA GLY A 299 -19.66 0.46 -10.72
C GLY A 299 -19.08 1.55 -11.60
N PRO A 300 -18.80 2.72 -11.02
CA PRO A 300 -18.10 3.80 -11.70
C PRO A 300 -16.67 3.40 -12.03
N ASN A 301 -16.05 4.15 -12.95
CA ASN A 301 -14.64 3.97 -13.26
C ASN A 301 -13.77 4.31 -12.04
N PRO A 302 -13.00 3.36 -11.49
CA PRO A 302 -12.14 3.62 -10.34
C PRO A 302 -11.09 4.71 -10.59
N ALA A 303 -10.72 4.94 -11.86
CA ALA A 303 -9.76 5.98 -12.23
C ALA A 303 -10.28 7.40 -11.97
N ASP A 304 -11.60 7.61 -11.89
CA ASP A 304 -12.21 8.93 -11.69
C ASP A 304 -12.03 9.43 -10.22
N ASP A 305 -11.78 8.52 -9.29
CA ASP A 305 -11.57 8.84 -7.86
C ASP A 305 -10.11 8.65 -7.40
N LEU A 306 -9.14 8.78 -8.29
CA LEU A 306 -7.72 8.71 -7.93
C LEU A 306 -7.12 10.10 -7.71
N ASP A 307 -6.19 10.17 -6.76
CA ASP A 307 -5.32 11.33 -6.60
C ASP A 307 -4.15 11.32 -7.61
N VAL A 308 -3.28 12.31 -7.54
CA VAL A 308 -2.12 12.43 -8.46
C VAL A 308 -1.11 11.29 -8.36
N PHE A 309 -1.19 10.49 -7.31
CA PHE A 309 -0.35 9.31 -7.08
C PHE A 309 -1.13 8.00 -7.32
N ASN A 310 -2.22 8.07 -8.09
CA ASN A 310 -3.11 6.94 -8.40
C ASN A 310 -3.65 6.23 -7.16
N ARG A 311 -3.79 6.93 -6.02
CA ARG A 311 -4.37 6.40 -4.79
C ARG A 311 -5.87 6.76 -4.73
N PRO A 312 -6.77 5.83 -4.33
CA PRO A 312 -8.19 6.13 -4.18
C PRO A 312 -8.42 7.27 -3.17
N LYS A 313 -9.00 8.39 -3.61
CA LYS A 313 -9.28 9.56 -2.76
C LYS A 313 -10.17 9.21 -1.57
N PHE A 314 -11.00 8.20 -1.70
CA PHE A 314 -11.81 7.69 -0.59
C PHE A 314 -10.96 7.35 0.65
N PHE A 315 -9.74 6.83 0.47
CA PHE A 315 -8.81 6.56 1.56
C PHE A 315 -7.79 7.69 1.75
N TYR A 316 -7.30 8.26 0.65
CA TYR A 316 -6.14 9.15 0.67
C TYR A 316 -6.49 10.62 0.41
N GLY A 317 -7.79 10.97 0.34
CA GLY A 317 -8.22 12.35 0.09
C GLY A 317 -7.93 13.33 1.23
N ASN A 318 -7.84 12.84 2.47
CA ASN A 318 -7.56 13.66 3.64
C ASN A 318 -6.21 13.32 4.27
N GLU A 319 -5.55 14.33 4.81
CA GLU A 319 -4.33 14.13 5.59
C GLU A 319 -4.57 13.21 6.81
N THR A 320 -3.56 12.44 7.16
CA THR A 320 -3.57 11.61 8.37
C THR A 320 -3.85 12.45 9.61
N HIS A 321 -3.29 13.67 9.66
CA HIS A 321 -3.53 14.63 10.74
C HIS A 321 -5.00 15.00 10.86
N GLN A 322 -5.71 15.27 9.77
CA GLN A 322 -7.13 15.61 9.75
C GLN A 322 -8.03 14.46 10.27
N ASN A 323 -7.59 13.22 10.07
CA ASN A 323 -8.25 12.03 10.58
C ASN A 323 -7.84 11.66 12.01
N CYS A 324 -6.91 12.41 12.63
CA CYS A 324 -6.34 12.08 13.92
C CYS A 324 -7.23 12.56 15.07
N PRO A 325 -7.58 11.70 16.06
CA PRO A 325 -8.33 12.12 17.23
C PRO A 325 -7.56 13.12 18.12
N ARG A 326 -6.24 13.27 17.90
CA ARG A 326 -5.38 14.23 18.61
C ARG A 326 -5.23 15.57 17.89
N ALA A 327 -5.91 15.78 16.74
CA ALA A 327 -5.80 17.02 15.96
C ALA A 327 -6.19 18.28 16.75
N GLY A 328 -7.15 18.16 17.67
CA GLY A 328 -7.53 19.27 18.57
C GLY A 328 -6.38 19.74 19.45
N PHE A 329 -5.59 18.82 19.99
CA PHE A 329 -4.41 19.19 20.78
C PHE A 329 -3.34 19.92 19.95
N PHE A 330 -3.18 19.53 18.68
CA PHE A 330 -2.28 20.25 17.78
C PHE A 330 -2.73 21.71 17.60
N ALA A 331 -4.02 21.94 17.35
CA ALA A 331 -4.59 23.27 17.17
C ALA A 331 -4.44 24.13 18.45
N GLU A 332 -4.43 23.50 19.62
CA GLU A 332 -4.24 24.16 20.92
C GLU A 332 -2.76 24.32 21.30
N GLY A 333 -1.82 23.84 20.47
CA GLY A 333 -0.39 23.85 20.78
C GLY A 333 0.01 22.90 21.92
N LYS A 334 -0.81 21.90 22.21
CA LYS A 334 -0.58 20.91 23.27
C LYS A 334 0.07 19.66 22.71
N PHE A 335 1.34 19.47 22.98
CA PHE A 335 2.14 18.38 22.46
C PHE A 335 2.51 17.37 23.54
N ALA A 336 2.62 16.11 23.16
CA ALA A 336 3.12 15.03 23.99
C ALA A 336 4.62 15.19 24.25
N TYR A 337 5.06 14.87 25.47
CA TYR A 337 6.47 14.84 25.86
C TYR A 337 7.05 13.43 25.76
N GLU A 338 6.22 12.41 25.95
CA GLU A 338 6.59 11.01 25.87
C GLU A 338 5.49 10.16 25.23
N PHE A 339 5.83 8.93 24.81
CA PHE A 339 4.85 7.99 24.31
C PHE A 339 3.93 7.54 25.45
N GLY A 340 2.63 7.55 25.20
CA GLY A 340 1.59 7.31 26.20
C GLY A 340 0.81 8.56 26.57
N ASP A 341 1.39 9.73 26.42
CA ASP A 341 0.68 10.99 26.62
C ASP A 341 -0.52 11.13 25.69
N PRO A 342 -1.65 11.68 26.17
CA PRO A 342 -2.84 11.86 25.35
C PRO A 342 -2.74 12.98 24.31
N GLN A 343 -1.79 13.91 24.45
CA GLN A 343 -1.61 15.08 23.60
C GLN A 343 -1.08 14.70 22.21
N CYS A 344 -0.96 15.69 21.31
CA CYS A 344 -0.46 15.51 19.96
C CYS A 344 1.00 15.05 19.94
N THR A 345 1.28 13.96 19.24
CA THR A 345 2.63 13.38 19.11
C THR A 345 3.51 14.05 18.05
N TYR A 346 3.16 15.24 17.58
CA TYR A 346 3.95 15.99 16.60
C TYR A 346 5.38 16.25 17.08
N SER A 347 5.55 16.65 18.34
CA SER A 347 6.87 16.85 18.95
C SER A 347 7.70 15.56 19.09
N LEU A 348 7.06 14.39 19.00
CA LEU A 348 7.73 13.09 19.02
C LEU A 348 8.03 12.55 17.62
N GLY A 349 7.83 13.35 16.57
CA GLY A 349 8.18 13.02 15.20
C GLY A 349 7.04 12.54 14.32
N CYS A 350 5.78 12.79 14.69
CA CYS A 350 4.63 12.44 13.86
C CYS A 350 4.66 13.16 12.51
N LYS A 351 4.56 12.42 11.42
CA LYS A 351 4.51 12.90 10.02
C LYS A 351 3.07 12.96 9.47
N GLY A 352 2.08 13.02 10.36
CA GLY A 352 0.66 12.99 9.97
C GLY A 352 0.20 14.17 9.13
N THR A 353 0.92 15.29 9.14
CA THR A 353 0.70 16.47 8.29
C THR A 353 1.26 16.32 6.88
N GLU A 354 2.03 15.27 6.61
CA GLU A 354 2.73 15.05 5.35
C GLU A 354 2.26 13.79 4.62
N ALA A 355 1.32 13.07 5.21
CA ALA A 355 0.79 11.82 4.67
C ALA A 355 -0.74 11.83 4.67
N ASN A 356 -1.33 11.06 3.79
CA ASN A 356 -2.77 10.91 3.66
C ASN A 356 -3.18 9.50 4.08
N SER A 357 -4.00 9.37 5.11
CA SER A 357 -4.48 8.07 5.58
C SER A 357 -5.69 8.20 6.52
N PRO A 358 -6.70 7.34 6.41
CA PRO A 358 -7.81 7.28 7.35
C PRO A 358 -7.50 6.43 8.60
N ALA A 359 -6.31 5.81 8.70
CA ALA A 359 -5.96 4.88 9.76
C ALA A 359 -6.15 5.42 11.19
N PRO A 360 -5.85 6.70 11.52
CA PRO A 360 -6.11 7.20 12.87
C PRO A 360 -7.58 7.13 13.29
N ARG A 361 -8.50 7.31 12.34
CA ARG A 361 -9.94 7.29 12.57
C ARG A 361 -10.54 5.90 12.44
N LEU A 362 -10.25 5.22 11.33
CA LEU A 362 -10.87 3.93 11.01
C LEU A 362 -10.20 2.75 11.72
N GLY A 363 -9.00 2.95 12.25
CA GLY A 363 -8.17 1.85 12.70
C GLY A 363 -7.44 1.18 11.54
N TRP A 364 -6.65 0.19 11.86
CA TRP A 364 -5.78 -0.49 10.91
C TRP A 364 -6.26 -1.93 10.69
N ILE A 365 -5.78 -2.89 11.47
CA ILE A 365 -6.21 -4.28 11.38
C ILE A 365 -7.54 -4.45 12.12
N ALA A 366 -8.57 -4.93 11.45
CA ALA A 366 -9.92 -5.13 12.01
C ALA A 366 -10.47 -3.91 12.77
N GLY A 367 -10.13 -2.71 12.33
CA GLY A 367 -10.55 -1.46 13.00
C GLY A 367 -9.80 -1.17 14.30
N VAL A 368 -8.80 -1.96 14.69
CA VAL A 368 -7.99 -1.79 15.89
C VAL A 368 -6.61 -1.24 15.55
N GLY A 369 -6.01 -0.49 16.46
CA GLY A 369 -4.69 0.12 16.27
C GLY A 369 -4.70 1.24 15.24
N GLY A 370 -3.58 1.43 14.57
CA GLY A 370 -3.38 2.46 13.57
C GLY A 370 -2.46 3.58 14.02
N CYS A 371 -2.14 4.46 13.07
CA CYS A 371 -1.31 5.63 13.30
C CYS A 371 -1.86 6.46 14.46
N THR A 372 -0.98 7.00 15.29
CA THR A 372 -1.29 7.91 16.40
C THR A 372 -2.05 7.28 17.58
N ARG A 373 -2.36 5.99 17.54
CA ARG A 373 -2.99 5.30 18.69
C ARG A 373 -1.95 4.73 19.67
N GLY A 374 -0.83 4.18 19.18
CA GLY A 374 0.26 3.66 19.99
C GLY A 374 1.64 4.19 19.62
N GLY A 375 1.75 5.01 18.57
CA GLY A 375 2.98 5.58 18.07
C GLY A 375 2.72 6.83 17.23
N VAL A 376 3.73 7.27 16.49
CA VAL A 376 3.64 8.39 15.54
C VAL A 376 3.27 7.89 14.14
N CYS A 377 2.71 8.76 13.31
CA CYS A 377 2.63 8.52 11.87
C CYS A 377 4.05 8.62 11.27
N ILE A 378 4.46 7.60 10.51
CA ILE A 378 5.76 7.54 9.82
C ILE A 378 5.65 7.88 8.33
N ALA A 379 4.48 8.29 7.86
CA ALA A 379 4.19 8.64 6.46
C ALA A 379 4.30 7.47 5.47
N CYS A 380 4.07 6.22 5.87
CA CYS A 380 4.20 5.05 5.01
C CYS A 380 3.26 5.03 3.78
N THR A 381 2.27 5.92 3.72
CA THR A 381 1.36 6.07 2.58
C THR A 381 1.85 7.06 1.53
N ALA A 382 2.88 7.83 1.84
CA ALA A 382 3.35 8.93 0.99
C ALA A 382 4.52 8.49 0.08
N PRO A 383 4.61 9.02 -1.15
CA PRO A 383 5.83 8.91 -1.93
C PRO A 383 7.01 9.52 -1.17
N GLY A 384 8.22 9.05 -1.43
CA GLY A 384 9.42 9.45 -0.69
C GLY A 384 9.65 8.64 0.59
N PHE A 385 8.69 7.80 0.98
CA PHE A 385 8.86 6.90 2.14
C PHE A 385 9.88 5.78 1.82
N PRO A 386 10.83 5.49 2.72
CA PRO A 386 11.03 6.10 4.04
C PRO A 386 11.93 7.35 4.07
N ASP A 387 12.79 7.56 3.09
CA ASP A 387 13.96 8.46 3.12
C ASP A 387 13.62 9.91 3.49
N LEU A 388 12.49 10.44 3.01
CA LEU A 388 12.06 11.82 3.32
C LEU A 388 11.57 11.99 4.76
N TYR A 389 11.17 10.90 5.39
CA TYR A 389 10.48 10.93 6.68
C TYR A 389 11.33 10.42 7.83
N GLU A 390 12.53 9.95 7.52
CA GLU A 390 13.54 9.59 8.54
C GLU A 390 14.23 10.82 9.11
N PRO A 391 14.62 10.78 10.39
CA PRO A 391 14.31 9.73 11.36
C PRO A 391 12.86 9.81 11.84
N PHE A 392 12.18 8.67 11.94
CA PHE A 392 10.74 8.59 12.19
C PHE A 392 10.29 9.21 13.52
N TYR A 393 11.16 9.24 14.51
CA TYR A 393 10.90 9.75 15.86
C TYR A 393 11.54 11.12 16.11
N ALA A 394 11.92 11.83 15.05
CA ALA A 394 12.35 13.21 15.15
C ALA A 394 11.25 14.15 14.63
N PRO A 395 11.02 15.32 15.27
CA PRO A 395 10.07 16.31 14.79
C PRO A 395 10.34 16.68 13.32
N PRO A 396 9.30 16.95 12.51
CA PRO A 396 9.47 17.53 11.19
C PRO A 396 10.30 18.82 11.32
N ASN A 397 11.25 19.02 10.41
CA ASN A 397 12.18 20.14 10.44
C ASN A 397 13.17 20.19 11.64
N ALA A 398 13.29 19.11 12.42
CA ALA A 398 14.43 19.01 13.32
C ALA A 398 15.71 19.02 12.48
N PRO A 399 16.69 19.90 12.80
CA PRO A 399 17.94 19.88 12.08
C PRO A 399 18.55 18.48 12.20
N THR A 400 18.90 17.87 11.07
CA THR A 400 19.62 16.59 11.02
C THR A 400 21.02 16.82 11.53
N VAL A 401 21.17 16.84 12.84
CA VAL A 401 22.49 16.85 13.47
C VAL A 401 22.96 15.40 13.43
N PRO A 402 24.10 15.12 12.78
CA PRO A 402 24.63 13.77 12.76
C PRO A 402 24.70 13.22 14.18
N SER A 403 24.29 11.97 14.39
CA SER A 403 24.23 11.35 15.72
C SER A 403 25.57 11.47 16.48
N THR A 404 26.69 11.43 15.76
CA THR A 404 28.04 11.69 16.29
C THR A 404 28.21 13.09 16.86
N THR A 405 27.60 14.11 16.25
CA THR A 405 27.67 15.51 16.73
C THR A 405 26.78 15.70 17.94
N LEU A 406 25.60 15.08 17.99
CA LEU A 406 24.73 15.06 19.18
C LEU A 406 25.40 14.35 20.35
N PHE A 407 26.03 13.20 20.12
CA PHE A 407 26.81 12.49 21.14
C PHE A 407 27.96 13.31 21.65
N ALA A 408 28.71 13.96 20.75
CA ALA A 408 29.83 14.83 21.13
C ALA A 408 29.36 16.07 21.93
N ALA A 409 28.27 16.68 21.52
CA ALA A 409 27.64 17.82 22.22
C ALA A 409 27.11 17.42 23.60
N ALA A 410 26.43 16.26 23.72
CA ALA A 410 25.97 15.76 25.00
C ALA A 410 27.11 15.36 25.94
N ALA A 411 28.17 14.74 25.42
CA ALA A 411 29.37 14.43 26.18
C ALA A 411 30.11 15.69 26.67
N ALA A 412 30.25 16.71 25.81
CA ALA A 412 30.84 17.99 26.19
C ALA A 412 30.01 18.71 27.26
N ALA A 413 28.66 18.73 27.12
CA ALA A 413 27.76 19.30 28.12
C ALA A 413 27.85 18.55 29.46
N GLY A 414 27.88 17.21 29.42
CA GLY A 414 28.07 16.38 30.62
C GLY A 414 29.39 16.66 31.34
N ILE A 415 30.50 16.85 30.61
CA ILE A 415 31.82 17.21 31.15
C ILE A 415 31.74 18.59 31.78
N ILE A 416 31.16 19.59 31.12
CA ILE A 416 31.03 20.96 31.66
C ILE A 416 30.21 20.95 32.96
N VAL A 417 29.09 20.26 33.01
CA VAL A 417 28.26 20.14 34.22
C VAL A 417 29.00 19.37 35.32
N GLY A 418 29.72 18.30 34.96
CA GLY A 418 30.52 17.51 35.90
C GLY A 418 31.65 18.30 36.51
N VAL A 419 32.42 19.03 35.70
CA VAL A 419 33.53 19.88 36.17
C VAL A 419 33.00 21.06 36.98
N GLY A 420 31.92 21.69 36.54
CA GLY A 420 31.26 22.79 37.27
C GLY A 420 30.77 22.37 38.65
N SER A 421 30.09 21.24 38.74
CA SER A 421 29.58 20.70 40.01
C SER A 421 30.73 20.26 40.94
N TYR A 422 31.78 19.68 40.38
CA TYR A 422 33.00 19.33 41.15
C TYR A 422 33.72 20.58 41.71
N ALA A 423 33.87 21.62 40.89
CA ALA A 423 34.49 22.88 41.33
C ALA A 423 33.65 23.59 42.43
N LEU A 424 32.31 23.58 42.28
CA LEU A 424 31.41 24.14 43.29
C LEU A 424 31.43 23.33 44.60
N SER A 425 31.53 22.01 44.53
CA SER A 425 31.60 21.15 45.70
C SER A 425 32.92 21.33 46.47
N ARG A 426 34.02 21.59 45.75
CA ARG A 426 35.33 21.92 46.36
C ARG A 426 35.32 23.28 47.08
N ARG A 427 34.69 24.31 46.48
CA ARG A 427 34.55 25.64 47.13
C ARG A 427 33.74 25.60 48.42
N ARG A 428 32.73 24.69 48.53
CA ARG A 428 31.96 24.50 49.75
C ARG A 428 32.67 23.76 50.88
N ARG A 429 33.79 23.07 50.55
CA ARG A 429 34.61 22.30 51.51
C ARG A 429 35.90 23.01 51.93
N ALA A 430 36.15 24.22 51.44
CA ALA A 430 37.30 24.98 51.91
C ALA A 430 37.03 25.48 53.34
N PRO A 431 37.90 25.21 54.30
CA PRO A 431 37.72 25.71 55.69
C PRO A 431 37.72 27.23 55.70
N LYS A 432 36.76 27.82 56.38
CA LYS A 432 36.77 29.25 56.71
C LYS A 432 37.89 29.43 57.74
N GLY A 433 39.00 29.96 57.30
CA GLY A 433 40.03 30.50 58.19
C GLY A 433 39.67 31.89 58.63
#